data_a67b045b7863ce988b4f6f7cc8be5aab
#
_entry.id   a67b045b7863ce988b4f6f7cc8be5aab
#
_cell.length_a   1.000
_cell.length_b   1.000
_cell.length_c   1.000
_cell.angle_alpha   90.00
_cell.angle_beta   90.00
_cell.angle_gamma   90.00
#
_symmetry.space_group_name_H-M   'P 1'
#
loop_
_entity.id
_entity.type
_entity.pdbx_description
1 polymer ?
#
loop_
_entity_poly.entity_id
_entity_poly.type
_entity_poly.pdbx_seq_one_letter_code
_entity_poly.pdbx_strand_id
1 'polypeptide(L)'
;FGGVYHIGENSIGVSVTSLSTEDMKVTTEFQPQGTGEYFKFSDIALGVTYARQLTDQFSFGATVKYVQENLGELKMHGVLGDLGTYYKTGLGTARFPVVISNFGGQISPTGTIRKVDGTVISDSQRFPPPTLFRIGFAMEPWMTDNNKLTTSIQLNSPNDNAENVNLGFEYSFKNIFFVRGGYKINVDAENFSFGAGVNIPVSFAKANVAYCLDASVLIA
;
A
#
# COMPACT_ATOMS: atom_id res chain seq x y z
N PHE A 1 9.89 -4.14 -2.57
CA PHE A 1 11.25 -3.65 -2.26
C PHE A 1 11.29 -2.15 -2.48
N GLY A 2 12.11 -1.45 -1.67
CA GLY A 2 12.29 -0.02 -1.84
C GLY A 2 13.60 0.46 -1.21
N GLY A 3 14.05 1.62 -1.69
CA GLY A 3 15.22 2.29 -1.15
C GLY A 3 14.98 3.80 -1.13
N VAL A 4 15.52 4.46 -0.10
CA VAL A 4 15.43 5.92 0.06
C VAL A 4 16.82 6.47 0.31
N TYR A 5 17.13 7.56 -0.37
CA TYR A 5 18.36 8.30 -0.18
C TYR A 5 18.04 9.74 0.26
N HIS A 6 18.65 10.19 1.34
CA HIS A 6 18.45 11.51 1.93
C HIS A 6 19.55 12.46 1.52
N ILE A 7 19.18 13.67 1.08
CA ILE A 7 20.09 14.75 0.68
C ILE A 7 19.63 16.03 1.39
N GLY A 8 20.15 16.27 2.59
CA GLY A 8 19.70 17.38 3.43
C GLY A 8 18.21 17.28 3.75
N GLU A 9 17.42 18.29 3.39
CA GLU A 9 15.96 18.33 3.57
C GLU A 9 15.19 17.54 2.50
N ASN A 10 15.88 17.01 1.49
CA ASN A 10 15.29 16.31 0.37
C ASN A 10 15.50 14.79 0.53
N SER A 11 14.56 14.02 0.00
CA SER A 11 14.65 12.56 -0.07
C SER A 11 14.20 12.09 -1.44
N ILE A 12 14.96 11.16 -2.00
CA ILE A 12 14.60 10.48 -3.24
C ILE A 12 14.42 9.00 -2.91
N GLY A 13 13.31 8.43 -3.34
CA GLY A 13 13.00 7.02 -3.13
C GLY A 13 12.70 6.31 -4.44
N VAL A 14 12.99 5.02 -4.46
CA VAL A 14 12.56 4.10 -5.51
C VAL A 14 11.85 2.92 -4.88
N SER A 15 10.82 2.41 -5.53
CA SER A 15 10.06 1.27 -5.05
C SER A 15 9.69 0.31 -6.18
N VAL A 16 9.66 -0.96 -5.84
CA VAL A 16 9.19 -2.04 -6.70
C VAL A 16 8.22 -2.88 -5.90
N THR A 17 6.99 -2.97 -6.35
CA THR A 17 5.96 -3.86 -5.80
C THR A 17 5.62 -4.88 -6.86
N SER A 18 5.57 -6.15 -6.49
CA SER A 18 5.16 -7.24 -7.38
C SER A 18 4.22 -8.18 -6.64
N LEU A 19 3.13 -8.51 -7.29
CA LEU A 19 2.16 -9.51 -6.87
C LEU A 19 1.98 -10.51 -8.00
N SER A 20 1.94 -11.79 -7.69
CA SER A 20 1.62 -12.83 -8.66
C SER A 20 0.92 -13.98 -7.98
N THR A 21 -0.03 -14.60 -8.68
CA THR A 21 -0.67 -15.85 -8.24
C THR A 21 0.03 -17.05 -8.84
N GLU A 22 -0.23 -18.22 -8.29
CA GLU A 22 0.04 -19.48 -8.97
C GLU A 22 -0.90 -19.64 -10.18
N ASP A 23 -0.63 -20.62 -11.02
CA ASP A 23 -1.46 -20.93 -12.18
C ASP A 23 -2.85 -21.39 -11.73
N MET A 24 -3.89 -20.69 -12.15
CA MET A 24 -5.29 -20.97 -11.85
C MET A 24 -5.94 -21.69 -13.02
N LYS A 25 -6.71 -22.75 -12.73
CA LYS A 25 -7.42 -23.52 -13.77
C LYS A 25 -8.58 -22.70 -14.33
N VAL A 26 -8.72 -22.71 -15.65
CA VAL A 26 -9.94 -22.20 -16.30
C VAL A 26 -11.04 -23.23 -16.10
N THR A 27 -12.13 -22.80 -15.48
CA THR A 27 -13.32 -23.65 -15.24
C THR A 27 -14.53 -23.07 -15.95
N THR A 28 -15.44 -23.92 -16.39
CA THR A 28 -16.75 -23.53 -16.96
C THR A 28 -17.88 -24.29 -16.26
N GLU A 29 -19.12 -23.86 -16.49
CA GLU A 29 -20.29 -24.57 -15.95
C GLU A 29 -20.33 -26.04 -16.37
N PHE A 30 -19.83 -26.36 -17.57
CA PHE A 30 -19.81 -27.72 -18.11
C PHE A 30 -18.54 -28.51 -17.74
N GLN A 31 -17.49 -27.83 -17.30
CA GLN A 31 -16.20 -28.42 -16.91
C GLN A 31 -15.70 -27.83 -15.58
N PRO A 32 -16.37 -28.13 -14.46
CA PRO A 32 -16.03 -27.57 -13.15
C PRO A 32 -14.68 -28.06 -12.61
N GLN A 33 -14.16 -29.16 -13.14
CA GLN A 33 -12.83 -29.70 -12.76
C GLN A 33 -11.67 -29.05 -13.54
N GLY A 34 -11.99 -28.20 -14.52
CA GLY A 34 -11.04 -27.47 -15.38
C GLY A 34 -11.13 -27.87 -16.84
N THR A 35 -10.93 -26.92 -17.72
CA THR A 35 -10.89 -27.10 -19.20
C THR A 35 -9.56 -27.69 -19.69
N GLY A 36 -8.55 -27.76 -18.82
CA GLY A 36 -7.17 -28.07 -19.16
C GLY A 36 -6.32 -26.83 -19.45
N GLU A 37 -6.94 -25.65 -19.54
CA GLU A 37 -6.26 -24.37 -19.68
C GLU A 37 -5.99 -23.75 -18.31
N TYR A 38 -4.93 -22.92 -18.23
CA TYR A 38 -4.53 -22.22 -17.04
C TYR A 38 -4.33 -20.73 -17.34
N PHE A 39 -4.60 -19.88 -16.37
CA PHE A 39 -4.29 -18.47 -16.45
C PHE A 39 -3.57 -18.02 -15.17
N LYS A 40 -2.85 -16.92 -15.28
CA LYS A 40 -2.08 -16.33 -14.18
C LYS A 40 -2.41 -14.85 -14.06
N PHE A 41 -2.52 -14.39 -12.83
CA PHE A 41 -2.53 -12.98 -12.51
C PHE A 41 -1.12 -12.53 -12.10
N SER A 42 -0.66 -11.40 -12.63
CA SER A 42 0.57 -10.76 -12.18
C SER A 42 0.48 -9.26 -12.29
N ASP A 43 0.96 -8.58 -11.27
CA ASP A 43 1.02 -7.13 -11.18
C ASP A 43 2.45 -6.70 -10.80
N ILE A 44 2.93 -5.62 -11.42
CA ILE A 44 4.19 -4.98 -11.09
C ILE A 44 3.99 -3.47 -11.09
N ALA A 45 4.45 -2.82 -10.01
CA ALA A 45 4.48 -1.37 -9.90
C ALA A 45 5.91 -0.90 -9.61
N LEU A 46 6.38 0.03 -10.44
CA LEU A 46 7.67 0.69 -10.28
C LEU A 46 7.42 2.16 -9.94
N GLY A 47 7.95 2.62 -8.81
CA GLY A 47 7.73 3.97 -8.31
C GLY A 47 9.01 4.75 -8.10
N VAL A 48 8.97 6.05 -8.43
CA VAL A 48 9.99 7.03 -8.07
C VAL A 48 9.32 8.11 -7.23
N THR A 49 9.88 8.38 -6.06
CA THR A 49 9.34 9.31 -5.06
C THR A 49 10.33 10.44 -4.83
N TYR A 50 9.83 11.65 -4.78
CA TYR A 50 10.54 12.80 -4.24
C TYR A 50 9.77 13.32 -3.01
N ALA A 51 10.49 13.59 -1.94
CA ALA A 51 9.93 14.19 -0.73
C ALA A 51 10.86 15.28 -0.21
N ARG A 52 10.26 16.32 0.39
CA ARG A 52 11.00 17.42 0.98
C ARG A 52 10.34 17.86 2.30
N GLN A 53 11.18 18.13 3.28
CA GLN A 53 10.80 18.83 4.49
C GLN A 53 10.88 20.34 4.21
N LEU A 54 9.74 21.03 4.21
CA LEU A 54 9.67 22.48 3.96
C LEU A 54 9.89 23.30 5.21
N THR A 55 9.39 22.77 6.35
CA THR A 55 9.58 23.37 7.67
C THR A 55 9.76 22.25 8.68
N ASP A 56 10.10 22.57 9.93
CA ASP A 56 10.20 21.58 11.02
C ASP A 56 8.88 20.83 11.27
N GLN A 57 7.76 21.43 10.86
CA GLN A 57 6.42 20.89 11.06
C GLN A 57 5.80 20.31 9.79
N PHE A 58 6.22 20.74 8.59
CA PHE A 58 5.54 20.41 7.35
C PHE A 58 6.48 19.76 6.33
N SER A 59 6.06 18.62 5.81
CA SER A 59 6.72 17.92 4.71
C SER A 59 5.71 17.54 3.64
N PHE A 60 6.17 17.44 2.41
CA PHE A 60 5.39 16.92 1.30
C PHE A 60 6.17 15.87 0.52
N GLY A 61 5.45 15.02 -0.21
CA GLY A 61 6.03 14.04 -1.10
C GLY A 61 5.15 13.81 -2.32
N ALA A 62 5.78 13.47 -3.42
CA ALA A 62 5.13 13.07 -4.66
C ALA A 62 5.80 11.82 -5.22
N THR A 63 4.98 10.90 -5.73
CA THR A 63 5.45 9.66 -6.38
C THR A 63 4.86 9.57 -7.77
N VAL A 64 5.65 9.15 -8.73
CA VAL A 64 5.19 8.71 -10.04
C VAL A 64 5.41 7.21 -10.12
N LYS A 65 4.38 6.46 -10.51
CA LYS A 65 4.38 5.00 -10.61
C LYS A 65 4.03 4.56 -12.01
N TYR A 66 4.79 3.62 -12.54
CA TYR A 66 4.38 2.82 -13.69
C TYR A 66 3.82 1.51 -13.17
N VAL A 67 2.59 1.18 -13.58
CA VAL A 67 1.91 -0.04 -13.18
C VAL A 67 1.62 -0.87 -14.42
N GLN A 68 1.92 -2.16 -14.36
CA GLN A 68 1.57 -3.15 -15.37
C GLN A 68 0.91 -4.34 -14.70
N GLU A 69 -0.29 -4.67 -15.17
CA GLU A 69 -1.10 -5.77 -14.68
C GLU A 69 -1.41 -6.73 -15.84
N ASN A 70 -1.26 -8.02 -15.60
CA ASN A 70 -1.59 -9.06 -16.56
C ASN A 70 -2.60 -10.02 -15.94
N LEU A 71 -3.74 -10.19 -16.59
CA LEU A 71 -4.79 -11.13 -16.20
C LEU A 71 -5.10 -12.06 -17.39
N GLY A 72 -4.45 -13.21 -17.43
CA GLY A 72 -4.53 -14.13 -18.56
C GLY A 72 -4.06 -13.47 -19.86
N GLU A 73 -4.98 -13.32 -20.82
CA GLU A 73 -4.69 -12.67 -22.12
C GLU A 73 -4.82 -11.13 -22.07
N LEU A 74 -5.39 -10.58 -21.00
CA LEU A 74 -5.54 -9.14 -20.83
C LEU A 74 -4.29 -8.54 -20.21
N LYS A 75 -3.83 -7.43 -20.78
CA LYS A 75 -2.73 -6.62 -20.26
C LYS A 75 -3.21 -5.20 -20.05
N MET A 76 -2.88 -4.66 -18.90
CA MET A 76 -3.16 -3.29 -18.52
C MET A 76 -1.86 -2.61 -18.12
N HIS A 77 -1.70 -1.36 -18.49
CA HIS A 77 -0.58 -0.55 -18.04
C HIS A 77 -1.02 0.89 -17.89
N GLY A 78 -0.38 1.58 -16.96
CA GLY A 78 -0.70 2.98 -16.70
C GLY A 78 0.41 3.68 -15.93
N VAL A 79 0.35 5.01 -15.99
CA VAL A 79 1.17 5.87 -15.15
C VAL A 79 0.25 6.52 -14.12
N LEU A 80 0.58 6.34 -12.85
CA LEU A 80 -0.18 6.83 -11.72
C LEU A 80 0.68 7.75 -10.87
N GLY A 81 0.03 8.67 -10.16
CA GLY A 81 0.66 9.56 -9.21
C GLY A 81 0.17 9.33 -7.79
N ASP A 82 1.03 9.64 -6.82
CA ASP A 82 0.64 9.82 -5.42
C ASP A 82 1.14 11.17 -4.96
N LEU A 83 0.34 11.84 -4.12
CA LEU A 83 0.72 13.05 -3.42
C LEU A 83 0.45 12.86 -1.94
N GLY A 84 1.37 13.29 -1.10
CA GLY A 84 1.23 13.19 0.34
C GLY A 84 1.79 14.40 1.05
N THR A 85 1.14 14.77 2.15
CA THR A 85 1.62 15.77 3.09
C THR A 85 1.69 15.18 4.48
N TYR A 86 2.61 15.68 5.28
CA TYR A 86 2.79 15.28 6.66
C TYR A 86 2.98 16.54 7.51
N TYR A 87 2.08 16.74 8.46
CA TYR A 87 2.08 17.90 9.33
C TYR A 87 2.19 17.49 10.81
N LYS A 88 3.20 18.02 11.49
CA LYS A 88 3.36 17.93 12.95
C LYS A 88 2.68 19.14 13.57
N THR A 89 1.66 18.92 14.40
CA THR A 89 0.83 20.00 14.91
C THR A 89 1.52 20.90 15.95
N GLY A 90 2.68 20.46 16.48
CA GLY A 90 3.33 21.13 17.60
C GLY A 90 2.68 20.85 18.97
N LEU A 91 1.58 20.13 19.01
CA LEU A 91 0.92 19.69 20.24
C LEU A 91 1.43 18.29 20.61
N GLY A 92 2.50 18.24 21.40
CA GLY A 92 3.18 17.00 21.74
C GLY A 92 3.68 16.28 20.50
N THR A 93 3.29 15.02 20.31
CA THR A 93 3.69 14.18 19.19
C THR A 93 2.62 14.08 18.09
N ALA A 94 1.54 14.86 18.20
CA ALA A 94 0.40 14.78 17.29
C ALA A 94 0.77 15.17 15.85
N ARG A 95 0.35 14.34 14.89
CA ARG A 95 0.67 14.47 13.45
C ARG A 95 -0.50 14.13 12.56
N PHE A 96 -0.54 14.79 11.42
CA PHE A 96 -1.62 14.77 10.45
C PHE A 96 -1.09 14.47 9.05
N PRO A 97 -1.12 13.22 8.57
CA PRO A 97 -0.88 12.89 7.18
C PRO A 97 -2.15 13.04 6.34
N VAL A 98 -2.00 13.54 5.11
CA VAL A 98 -3.01 13.52 4.05
C VAL A 98 -2.37 12.97 2.80
N VAL A 99 -3.02 11.99 2.15
CA VAL A 99 -2.48 11.30 0.98
C VAL A 99 -3.57 11.08 -0.05
N ILE A 100 -3.27 11.39 -1.31
CA ILE A 100 -4.02 10.92 -2.48
C ILE A 100 -3.12 9.94 -3.21
N SER A 101 -3.59 8.72 -3.42
CA SER A 101 -2.84 7.66 -4.08
C SER A 101 -3.52 7.20 -5.36
N ASN A 102 -2.72 6.73 -6.32
CA ASN A 102 -3.17 6.12 -7.56
C ASN A 102 -4.04 7.04 -8.44
N PHE A 103 -3.83 8.36 -8.39
CA PHE A 103 -4.51 9.23 -9.34
C PHE A 103 -3.79 9.20 -10.69
N GLY A 104 -4.55 9.21 -11.77
CA GLY A 104 -3.98 9.16 -13.11
C GLY A 104 -5.02 9.16 -14.21
N GLY A 105 -4.56 8.97 -15.44
CA GLY A 105 -5.43 8.81 -16.59
C GLY A 105 -6.20 7.48 -16.58
N GLN A 106 -7.23 7.39 -17.41
CA GLN A 106 -7.98 6.14 -17.58
C GLN A 106 -7.06 5.02 -18.11
N ILE A 107 -7.24 3.84 -17.56
CA ILE A 107 -6.53 2.63 -17.97
C ILE A 107 -7.38 1.90 -19.01
N SER A 108 -6.73 1.43 -20.08
CA SER A 108 -7.39 0.63 -21.13
C SER A 108 -6.79 -0.76 -21.11
N PRO A 109 -7.58 -1.81 -20.86
CA PRO A 109 -7.13 -3.16 -21.10
C PRO A 109 -6.83 -3.38 -22.58
N THR A 110 -5.78 -4.11 -22.88
CA THR A 110 -5.42 -4.54 -24.22
C THR A 110 -5.36 -6.07 -24.24
N GLY A 111 -5.85 -6.69 -25.32
CA GLY A 111 -5.94 -8.12 -25.45
C GLY A 111 -7.30 -8.55 -25.99
N THR A 112 -7.52 -9.84 -26.06
CA THR A 112 -8.78 -10.42 -26.56
C THR A 112 -9.40 -11.28 -25.48
N ILE A 113 -10.70 -11.13 -25.28
CA ILE A 113 -11.48 -12.02 -24.42
C ILE A 113 -12.32 -12.92 -25.33
N ARG A 114 -12.13 -14.23 -25.21
CA ARG A 114 -13.00 -15.20 -25.85
C ARG A 114 -14.11 -15.59 -24.89
N LYS A 115 -15.36 -15.28 -25.25
CA LYS A 115 -16.54 -15.73 -24.51
C LYS A 115 -16.76 -17.23 -24.70
N VAL A 116 -17.57 -17.82 -23.82
CA VAL A 116 -17.97 -19.24 -23.88
C VAL A 116 -18.71 -19.58 -25.17
N ASP A 117 -19.42 -18.63 -25.79
CA ASP A 117 -20.10 -18.76 -27.09
C ASP A 117 -19.18 -18.65 -28.31
N GLY A 118 -17.84 -18.51 -28.08
CA GLY A 118 -16.85 -18.34 -29.13
C GLY A 118 -16.66 -16.91 -29.63
N THR A 119 -17.47 -15.95 -29.15
CA THR A 119 -17.35 -14.53 -29.52
C THR A 119 -16.05 -13.95 -28.97
N VAL A 120 -15.29 -13.26 -29.81
CA VAL A 120 -14.07 -12.56 -29.42
C VAL A 120 -14.37 -11.09 -29.23
N ILE A 121 -14.06 -10.56 -28.05
CA ILE A 121 -14.14 -9.14 -27.73
C ILE A 121 -12.71 -8.60 -27.66
N SER A 122 -12.40 -7.63 -28.51
CA SER A 122 -11.10 -6.94 -28.55
C SER A 122 -11.16 -5.50 -28.05
N ASP A 123 -12.37 -4.96 -27.89
CA ASP A 123 -12.56 -3.58 -27.43
C ASP A 123 -12.99 -3.59 -25.97
N SER A 124 -12.05 -3.20 -25.10
CA SER A 124 -12.26 -3.18 -23.66
C SER A 124 -12.56 -1.76 -23.18
N GLN A 125 -13.55 -1.63 -22.33
CA GLN A 125 -13.97 -0.34 -21.77
C GLN A 125 -12.85 0.23 -20.89
N ARG A 126 -12.58 1.52 -21.05
CA ARG A 126 -11.65 2.29 -20.19
C ARG A 126 -12.28 2.49 -18.82
N PHE A 127 -11.44 2.44 -17.80
CA PHE A 127 -11.86 2.70 -16.41
C PHE A 127 -10.85 3.61 -15.68
N PRO A 128 -11.31 4.42 -14.72
CA PRO A 128 -10.41 5.21 -13.89
C PRO A 128 -9.59 4.29 -12.96
N PRO A 129 -8.36 4.67 -12.63
CA PRO A 129 -7.59 3.92 -11.64
C PRO A 129 -8.26 3.98 -10.25
N PRO A 130 -8.00 3.01 -9.37
CA PRO A 130 -8.54 2.97 -8.01
C PRO A 130 -7.88 4.06 -7.13
N THR A 131 -8.35 5.30 -7.32
CA THR A 131 -7.85 6.45 -6.57
C THR A 131 -8.33 6.38 -5.14
N LEU A 132 -7.41 6.57 -4.20
CA LEU A 132 -7.68 6.49 -2.78
C LEU A 132 -7.24 7.77 -2.07
N PHE A 133 -8.19 8.48 -1.48
CA PHE A 133 -7.92 9.58 -0.55
C PHE A 133 -7.84 9.06 0.87
N ARG A 134 -6.82 9.49 1.61
CA ARG A 134 -6.60 9.15 3.00
C ARG A 134 -6.27 10.37 3.83
N ILE A 135 -6.90 10.49 4.97
CA ILE A 135 -6.56 11.46 6.00
C ILE A 135 -6.37 10.73 7.32
N GLY A 136 -5.29 11.02 8.02
CA GLY A 136 -4.97 10.37 9.27
C GLY A 136 -4.67 11.35 10.38
N PHE A 137 -4.72 10.84 11.59
CA PHE A 137 -4.23 11.47 12.79
C PHE A 137 -3.51 10.42 13.63
N ALA A 138 -2.35 10.75 14.15
CA ALA A 138 -1.63 9.87 15.07
C ALA A 138 -0.94 10.68 16.15
N MET A 139 -0.82 10.09 17.33
CA MET A 139 -0.13 10.67 18.48
C MET A 139 0.44 9.58 19.39
N GLU A 140 1.40 9.95 20.20
CA GLU A 140 1.91 9.13 21.31
C GLU A 140 1.34 9.64 22.64
N PRO A 141 0.20 9.09 23.13
CA PRO A 141 -0.41 9.51 24.41
C PRO A 141 0.43 9.13 25.62
N TRP A 142 1.31 8.16 25.48
CA TRP A 142 2.22 7.72 26.52
C TRP A 142 3.58 7.42 25.94
N MET A 143 4.60 8.10 26.44
CA MET A 143 5.99 7.94 26.02
C MET A 143 6.92 8.13 27.22
N THR A 144 7.81 7.16 27.40
CA THR A 144 8.92 7.18 28.37
C THR A 144 10.20 6.72 27.65
N ASP A 145 11.33 6.73 28.31
CA ASP A 145 12.62 6.32 27.73
C ASP A 145 12.56 4.89 27.12
N ASN A 146 11.79 4.00 27.72
CA ASN A 146 11.73 2.60 27.32
C ASN A 146 10.40 2.18 26.69
N ASN A 147 9.31 2.94 26.89
CA ASN A 147 7.97 2.54 26.48
C ASN A 147 7.33 3.65 25.65
N LYS A 148 6.70 3.28 24.56
CA LYS A 148 5.95 4.20 23.72
C LYS A 148 4.65 3.54 23.24
N LEU A 149 3.53 4.20 23.46
CA LEU A 149 2.25 3.83 22.90
C LEU A 149 1.90 4.84 21.80
N THR A 150 1.75 4.38 20.57
CA THR A 150 1.26 5.16 19.44
C THR A 150 -0.19 4.77 19.18
N THR A 151 -1.06 5.75 19.02
CA THR A 151 -2.45 5.57 18.59
C THR A 151 -2.70 6.31 17.29
N SER A 152 -3.56 5.76 16.44
CA SER A 152 -3.90 6.38 15.16
C SER A 152 -5.34 6.15 14.76
N ILE A 153 -5.90 7.10 14.03
CA ILE A 153 -7.16 7.00 13.32
C ILE A 153 -6.92 7.44 11.88
N GLN A 154 -7.49 6.72 10.91
CA GLN A 154 -7.37 7.03 9.50
C GLN A 154 -8.72 6.83 8.81
N LEU A 155 -9.18 7.85 8.09
CA LEU A 155 -10.29 7.78 7.16
C LEU A 155 -9.74 7.45 5.76
N ASN A 156 -10.35 6.49 5.09
CA ASN A 156 -10.07 6.13 3.71
C ASN A 156 -11.33 6.35 2.88
N SER A 157 -11.19 7.05 1.77
CA SER A 157 -12.26 7.28 0.79
C SER A 157 -11.77 6.84 -0.60
N PRO A 158 -11.96 5.57 -0.97
CA PRO A 158 -11.70 5.07 -2.31
C PRO A 158 -12.79 5.55 -3.29
N ASN A 159 -12.43 5.68 -4.58
CA ASN A 159 -13.40 6.08 -5.60
C ASN A 159 -14.28 4.92 -6.11
N ASP A 160 -13.95 3.70 -5.73
CA ASP A 160 -14.56 2.44 -6.19
C ASP A 160 -15.23 1.63 -5.07
N ASN A 161 -15.20 2.11 -3.83
CA ASN A 161 -15.77 1.44 -2.67
C ASN A 161 -16.26 2.44 -1.62
N ALA A 162 -16.96 1.95 -0.58
CA ALA A 162 -17.40 2.76 0.55
C ALA A 162 -16.23 3.28 1.40
N GLU A 163 -16.43 4.45 2.00
CA GLU A 163 -15.47 4.99 2.97
C GLU A 163 -15.37 4.07 4.18
N ASN A 164 -14.15 3.95 4.69
CA ASN A 164 -13.88 3.18 5.90
C ASN A 164 -12.94 3.93 6.85
N VAL A 165 -12.99 3.54 8.12
CA VAL A 165 -12.16 4.12 9.16
C VAL A 165 -11.30 3.03 9.78
N ASN A 166 -10.00 3.30 9.87
CA ASN A 166 -9.05 2.41 10.52
C ASN A 166 -8.60 3.02 11.85
N LEU A 167 -8.68 2.24 12.91
CA LEU A 167 -8.13 2.53 14.21
C LEU A 167 -6.89 1.67 14.41
N GLY A 168 -5.80 2.26 14.89
CA GLY A 168 -4.55 1.54 15.11
C GLY A 168 -3.90 1.90 16.45
N PHE A 169 -3.21 0.92 17.01
CA PHE A 169 -2.30 1.13 18.12
C PHE A 169 -1.03 0.33 17.94
N GLU A 170 0.07 0.88 18.42
CA GLU A 170 1.36 0.23 18.48
C GLU A 170 1.99 0.50 19.85
N TYR A 171 2.38 -0.57 20.53
CA TYR A 171 3.22 -0.50 21.71
C TYR A 171 4.64 -0.90 21.35
N SER A 172 5.61 -0.04 21.68
CA SER A 172 7.02 -0.34 21.51
C SER A 172 7.78 -0.34 22.85
N PHE A 173 8.61 -1.34 23.03
CA PHE A 173 9.50 -1.48 24.17
C PHE A 173 10.96 -1.32 23.73
N LYS A 174 11.65 -0.33 24.30
CA LYS A 174 13.05 0.05 24.00
C LYS A 174 13.32 0.31 22.50
N ASN A 175 12.29 0.58 21.70
CA ASN A 175 12.38 0.64 20.24
C ASN A 175 12.95 -0.64 19.58
N ILE A 176 12.89 -1.78 20.29
CA ILE A 176 13.34 -3.10 19.82
C ILE A 176 12.14 -3.98 19.54
N PHE A 177 11.21 -4.09 20.48
CA PHE A 177 10.01 -4.94 20.37
C PHE A 177 8.80 -4.11 20.09
N PHE A 178 7.96 -4.55 19.15
CA PHE A 178 6.74 -3.89 18.74
C PHE A 178 5.58 -4.87 18.76
N VAL A 179 4.44 -4.43 19.32
CA VAL A 179 3.16 -5.13 19.23
C VAL A 179 2.16 -4.15 18.65
N ARG A 180 1.42 -4.60 17.64
CA ARG A 180 0.48 -3.77 16.89
C ARG A 180 -0.90 -4.39 16.89
N GLY A 181 -1.91 -3.55 16.86
CA GLY A 181 -3.28 -3.97 16.63
C GLY A 181 -4.05 -2.91 15.90
N GLY A 182 -5.04 -3.35 15.13
CA GLY A 182 -5.90 -2.46 14.38
C GLY A 182 -7.31 -3.00 14.27
N TYR A 183 -8.23 -2.06 14.06
CA TYR A 183 -9.62 -2.34 13.78
C TYR A 183 -10.10 -1.49 12.62
N LYS A 184 -10.76 -2.13 11.65
CA LYS A 184 -11.36 -1.45 10.50
C LYS A 184 -12.87 -1.40 10.66
N ILE A 185 -13.44 -0.23 10.47
CA ILE A 185 -14.88 0.03 10.53
C ILE A 185 -15.39 0.22 9.11
N ASN A 186 -16.55 -0.30 8.80
CA ASN A 186 -17.21 -0.25 7.50
C ASN A 186 -16.40 -0.94 6.39
N VAL A 187 -16.04 -2.19 6.65
CA VAL A 187 -15.45 -3.12 5.67
C VAL A 187 -16.20 -4.44 5.71
N ASP A 188 -16.28 -5.12 4.57
CA ASP A 188 -17.03 -6.37 4.43
C ASP A 188 -16.32 -7.57 5.04
N ALA A 189 -14.99 -7.51 5.15
CA ALA A 189 -14.15 -8.57 5.70
C ALA A 189 -12.90 -7.98 6.37
N GLU A 190 -12.24 -8.77 7.21
CA GLU A 190 -10.95 -8.44 7.82
C GLU A 190 -10.98 -7.21 8.76
N ASN A 191 -11.87 -7.24 9.76
CA ASN A 191 -12.04 -6.13 10.69
C ASN A 191 -10.88 -5.96 11.66
N PHE A 192 -10.21 -7.05 12.06
CA PHE A 192 -9.10 -7.02 13.01
C PHE A 192 -7.77 -7.33 12.36
N SER A 193 -6.73 -6.66 12.81
CA SER A 193 -5.35 -6.95 12.44
C SER A 193 -4.45 -6.94 13.66
N PHE A 194 -3.51 -7.89 13.72
CA PHE A 194 -2.49 -7.96 14.75
C PHE A 194 -1.13 -8.12 14.12
N GLY A 195 -0.12 -7.56 14.75
CA GLY A 195 1.25 -7.66 14.28
C GLY A 195 2.25 -7.61 15.42
N ALA A 196 3.38 -8.23 15.20
CA ALA A 196 4.55 -8.12 16.07
C ALA A 196 5.79 -7.85 15.24
N GLY A 197 6.73 -7.11 15.78
CA GLY A 197 7.98 -6.76 15.11
C GLY A 197 9.15 -6.71 16.06
N VAL A 198 10.34 -6.93 15.52
CA VAL A 198 11.61 -6.79 16.23
C VAL A 198 12.55 -5.95 15.36
N ASN A 199 13.12 -4.91 15.93
CA ASN A 199 14.12 -4.06 15.30
C ASN A 199 15.47 -4.29 15.96
N ILE A 200 16.41 -4.88 15.23
CA ILE A 200 17.76 -5.15 15.71
C ILE A 200 18.73 -4.22 14.97
N PRO A 201 19.28 -3.18 15.63
CA PRO A 201 20.31 -2.34 15.02
C PRO A 201 21.60 -3.15 14.87
N VAL A 202 22.05 -3.36 13.66
CA VAL A 202 23.34 -4.02 13.36
C VAL A 202 24.26 -3.02 12.70
N SER A 203 25.39 -2.74 13.35
CA SER A 203 26.44 -1.86 12.80
C SER A 203 27.45 -2.70 12.04
N PHE A 204 27.44 -2.62 10.72
CA PHE A 204 28.49 -3.15 9.84
C PHE A 204 29.41 -2.01 9.38
N ALA A 205 30.68 -2.04 9.75
CA ALA A 205 31.82 -1.27 9.22
C ALA A 205 31.48 -0.03 8.35
N LYS A 206 30.90 1.04 8.92
CA LYS A 206 30.48 2.31 8.31
C LYS A 206 29.06 2.39 7.72
N ALA A 207 28.24 1.33 7.79
CA ALA A 207 26.82 1.41 7.46
C ALA A 207 25.99 0.94 8.66
N ASN A 208 25.07 1.78 9.13
CA ASN A 208 24.06 1.37 10.11
C ASN A 208 22.91 0.72 9.34
N VAL A 209 22.74 -0.59 9.47
CA VAL A 209 21.66 -1.35 8.88
C VAL A 209 20.74 -1.81 10.00
N ALA A 210 19.47 -1.46 9.94
CA ALA A 210 18.45 -1.99 10.84
C ALA A 210 17.71 -3.12 10.14
N TYR A 211 17.71 -4.32 10.72
CA TYR A 211 16.85 -5.40 10.28
C TYR A 211 15.51 -5.28 11.01
N CYS A 212 14.46 -4.96 10.27
CA CYS A 212 13.10 -4.96 10.78
C CYS A 212 12.40 -6.24 10.30
N LEU A 213 12.06 -7.12 11.23
CA LEU A 213 11.22 -8.28 10.98
C LEU A 213 9.82 -7.96 11.48
N ASP A 214 8.87 -7.87 10.58
CA ASP A 214 7.46 -7.66 10.87
C ASP A 214 6.63 -8.84 10.40
N ALA A 215 5.76 -9.33 11.25
CA ALA A 215 4.73 -10.30 10.91
C ALA A 215 3.37 -9.74 11.31
N SER A 216 2.40 -9.80 10.40
CA SER A 216 1.02 -9.40 10.67
C SER A 216 0.06 -10.51 10.28
N VAL A 217 -1.02 -10.66 11.06
CA VAL A 217 -2.13 -11.57 10.79
C VAL A 217 -3.39 -10.75 10.69
N LEU A 218 -4.14 -10.94 9.61
CA LEU A 218 -5.48 -10.39 9.40
C LEU A 218 -6.50 -11.44 9.82
N ILE A 219 -7.48 -11.03 10.62
CA ILE A 219 -8.58 -11.89 11.08
C ILE A 219 -9.87 -11.29 10.55
N ALA A 220 -10.60 -12.09 9.78
CA ALA A 220 -11.94 -11.79 9.26
C ALA A 220 -13.02 -12.08 10.28
#